data_5af0170f556c4dfeb2ef2a2be3cd14c7
#
_entry.id   5af0170f556c4dfeb2ef2a2be3cd14c7
#
_cell.length_a   1.000
_cell.length_b   1.000
_cell.length_c   1.000
_cell.angle_alpha   90.00
_cell.angle_beta   90.00
_cell.angle_gamma   90.00
#
_symmetry.space_group_name_H-M   'P 1'
#
loop_
_entity.id
_entity.type
_entity.pdbx_description
1 polymer ?
#
loop_
_entity_poly.entity_id
_entity_poly.type
_entity_poly.pdbx_seq_one_letter_code
_entity_poly.pdbx_strand_id
1 'polypeptide(L)'
;MSEEKREVKIHGIYKHFKNKYYIVEDVAYHSETQEEYVVYRRLYGDNSLWIRDKKQFLSETNHVKYPDVQQKWRFELVDEV
;
A
#
# COMPACT_ATOMS: atom_id res chain seq x y z
N MET A 1 24.92 -5.09 4.76
CA MET A 1 23.82 -4.95 3.89
C MET A 1 22.76 -4.19 4.58
N SER A 2 22.07 -3.50 3.85
CA SER A 2 21.03 -2.76 4.43
C SER A 2 19.77 -3.19 3.81
N GLU A 3 18.82 -3.48 4.63
CA GLU A 3 17.52 -3.65 4.17
C GLU A 3 16.87 -2.35 4.09
N GLU A 4 16.30 -2.08 2.94
CA GLU A 4 15.50 -0.90 2.80
C GLU A 4 14.31 -1.05 3.69
N LYS A 5 14.20 -0.18 4.65
CA LYS A 5 13.01 -0.12 5.44
C LYS A 5 12.03 0.79 4.78
N ARG A 6 10.98 0.21 4.27
CA ARG A 6 9.91 1.03 3.71
C ARG A 6 8.93 1.39 4.81
N GLU A 7 8.47 2.61 4.80
CA GLU A 7 7.49 3.08 5.78
C GLU A 7 6.28 3.62 5.07
N VAL A 8 5.14 3.48 5.71
CA VAL A 8 3.89 3.99 5.17
C VAL A 8 3.82 5.47 5.47
N LYS A 9 3.50 6.26 4.44
CA LYS A 9 3.38 7.70 4.57
C LYS A 9 1.91 8.04 4.77
N ILE A 10 1.57 8.55 5.93
CA ILE A 10 0.20 8.97 6.19
C ILE A 10 -0.14 10.11 5.25
N HIS A 11 -1.30 10.02 4.61
CA HIS A 11 -1.79 10.97 3.61
C HIS A 11 -0.97 10.96 2.33
N GLY A 12 -0.09 9.95 2.15
CA GLY A 12 0.61 9.79 0.89
C GLY A 12 -0.31 9.16 -0.15
N ILE A 13 -0.10 9.53 -1.40
CA ILE A 13 -0.86 8.97 -2.50
C ILE A 13 -0.02 7.88 -3.13
N TYR A 14 -0.60 6.68 -3.21
CA TYR A 14 0.10 5.49 -3.69
C TYR A 14 -0.55 4.97 -4.96
N LYS A 15 0.28 4.44 -5.84
CA LYS A 15 -0.20 3.82 -7.06
C LYS A 15 -0.03 2.31 -6.94
N HIS A 16 -1.14 1.59 -7.09
CA HIS A 16 -1.11 0.13 -7.14
C HIS A 16 -0.63 -0.30 -8.53
N PHE A 17 0.04 -1.46 -8.62
CA PHE A 17 0.60 -1.90 -9.89
C PHE A 17 -0.47 -2.10 -10.97
N LYS A 18 -1.74 -2.14 -10.59
CA LYS A 18 -2.83 -2.23 -11.57
C LYS A 18 -3.30 -0.85 -12.00
N ASN A 19 -2.49 0.18 -11.76
CA ASN A 19 -2.76 1.55 -12.19
C ASN A 19 -3.97 2.17 -11.49
N LYS A 20 -4.15 1.84 -10.22
CA LYS A 20 -5.18 2.45 -9.39
C LYS A 20 -4.52 3.25 -8.29
N TYR A 21 -5.12 4.36 -7.91
CA TYR A 21 -4.53 5.28 -6.93
C TYR A 21 -5.31 5.25 -5.63
N TYR A 22 -4.57 5.43 -4.54
CA TYR A 22 -5.13 5.36 -3.20
C TYR A 22 -4.43 6.39 -2.33
N ILE A 23 -5.13 6.89 -1.31
CA ILE A 23 -4.50 7.74 -0.30
C ILE A 23 -4.53 7.00 1.03
N VAL A 24 -3.40 7.01 1.73
CA VAL A 24 -3.31 6.38 3.04
C VAL A 24 -3.93 7.31 4.06
N GLU A 25 -4.91 6.80 4.80
CA GLU A 25 -5.56 7.61 5.82
C GLU A 25 -4.90 7.44 7.18
N ASP A 26 -4.48 6.23 7.50
CA ASP A 26 -3.88 5.98 8.80
C ASP A 26 -3.32 4.57 8.85
N VAL A 27 -2.71 4.25 9.98
CA VAL A 27 -2.28 2.90 10.29
C VAL A 27 -2.98 2.49 11.58
N ALA A 28 -3.55 1.30 11.59
CA ALA A 28 -4.33 0.82 12.72
C ALA A 28 -3.79 -0.53 13.17
N TYR A 29 -4.16 -0.95 14.36
CA TYR A 29 -3.73 -2.22 14.92
C TYR A 29 -4.92 -3.15 15.02
N HIS A 30 -4.68 -4.41 14.67
CA HIS A 30 -5.69 -5.43 14.89
C HIS A 30 -5.84 -5.61 16.41
N SER A 31 -7.07 -5.58 16.89
CA SER A 31 -7.29 -5.52 18.34
C SER A 31 -6.84 -6.78 19.05
N GLU A 32 -6.80 -7.91 18.36
CA GLU A 32 -6.45 -9.16 19.00
C GLU A 32 -5.00 -9.54 18.75
N THR A 33 -4.53 -9.42 17.51
CA THR A 33 -3.17 -9.83 17.17
C THR A 33 -2.17 -8.72 17.32
N GLN A 34 -2.65 -7.47 17.32
CA GLN A 34 -1.82 -6.27 17.37
C GLN A 34 -0.94 -6.10 16.15
N GLU A 35 -1.28 -6.79 15.07
CA GLU A 35 -0.63 -6.56 13.80
C GLU A 35 -1.06 -5.24 13.21
N GLU A 36 -0.15 -4.61 12.49
CA GLU A 36 -0.43 -3.31 11.90
C GLU A 36 -1.11 -3.46 10.57
N TYR A 37 -2.12 -2.61 10.34
CA TYR A 37 -2.85 -2.57 9.08
C TYR A 37 -2.83 -1.16 8.54
N VAL A 38 -2.74 -1.04 7.23
CA VAL A 38 -2.83 0.26 6.56
C VAL A 38 -4.28 0.51 6.21
N VAL A 39 -4.79 1.67 6.60
CA VAL A 39 -6.14 2.10 6.25
C VAL A 39 -5.99 3.07 5.10
N TYR A 40 -6.59 2.75 3.96
CA TYR A 40 -6.41 3.57 2.77
C TYR A 40 -7.70 3.69 2.00
N ARG A 41 -7.82 4.79 1.26
CA ARG A 41 -9.05 5.11 0.55
C ARG A 41 -8.79 5.07 -0.94
N ARG A 42 -9.71 4.45 -1.67
CA ARG A 42 -9.64 4.45 -3.12
C ARG A 42 -9.84 5.87 -3.64
N LEU A 43 -9.03 6.24 -4.63
CA LEU A 43 -9.23 7.52 -5.30
C LEU A 43 -9.93 7.31 -6.63
N TYR A 44 -10.83 6.34 -6.65
CA TYR A 44 -11.63 6.02 -7.82
C TYR A 44 -12.88 5.30 -7.34
N GLY A 45 -13.84 5.13 -8.25
CA GLY A 45 -15.06 4.42 -7.91
C GLY A 45 -15.81 5.13 -6.81
N ASP A 46 -16.15 4.39 -5.76
CA ASP A 46 -16.96 4.93 -4.67
C ASP A 46 -16.14 5.56 -3.55
N ASN A 47 -14.83 5.67 -3.72
CA ASN A 47 -13.94 6.27 -2.70
C ASN A 47 -14.04 5.57 -1.35
N SER A 48 -14.25 4.28 -1.35
CA SER A 48 -14.42 3.53 -0.12
C SER A 48 -13.09 3.34 0.61
N LEU A 49 -13.19 3.07 1.90
CA LEU A 49 -12.02 2.77 2.73
C LEU A 49 -11.76 1.29 2.74
N TRP A 50 -10.48 0.93 2.74
CA TRP A 50 -10.03 -0.45 2.76
C TRP A 50 -8.92 -0.60 3.76
N ILE A 51 -8.67 -1.83 4.20
CA ILE A 51 -7.51 -2.11 5.03
C ILE A 51 -6.72 -3.24 4.41
N ARG A 52 -5.41 -3.23 4.65
CA ARG A 52 -4.53 -4.27 4.19
C ARG A 52 -3.41 -4.41 5.20
N ASP A 53 -2.99 -5.65 5.46
CA ASP A 53 -1.85 -5.90 6.33
C ASP A 53 -0.67 -5.05 5.88
N LYS A 54 0.01 -4.42 6.84
CA LYS A 54 1.07 -3.47 6.51
C LYS A 54 2.20 -4.14 5.74
N LYS A 55 2.55 -5.37 6.11
CA LYS A 55 3.60 -6.07 5.40
C LYS A 55 3.22 -6.32 3.96
N GLN A 56 1.96 -6.67 3.73
CA GLN A 56 1.47 -6.89 2.38
C GLN A 56 1.40 -5.59 1.59
N PHE A 57 0.99 -4.52 2.25
CA PHE A 57 0.92 -3.21 1.59
C PHE A 57 2.31 -2.79 1.10
N LEU A 58 3.34 -3.07 1.88
CA LEU A 58 4.71 -2.70 1.55
C LEU A 58 5.46 -3.75 0.75
N SER A 59 4.79 -4.84 0.35
CA SER A 59 5.45 -5.94 -0.33
C SER A 59 5.69 -5.62 -1.80
N GLU A 60 6.53 -6.43 -2.41
CA GLU A 60 6.79 -6.29 -3.84
C GLU A 60 5.63 -6.86 -4.65
N THR A 61 5.50 -6.34 -5.86
CA THR A 61 4.57 -6.92 -6.81
C THR A 61 4.92 -8.38 -7.04
N ASN A 62 3.90 -9.23 -7.16
CA ASN A 62 4.13 -10.63 -7.42
C ASN A 62 4.45 -10.80 -8.91
N HIS A 63 5.75 -10.77 -9.23
CA HIS A 63 6.18 -10.82 -10.62
C HIS A 63 6.07 -12.21 -11.21
N VAL A 64 5.86 -13.24 -10.39
CA VAL A 64 5.58 -14.56 -10.89
C VAL A 64 4.18 -14.61 -11.50
N LYS A 65 3.21 -14.02 -10.80
CA LYS A 65 1.85 -13.97 -11.28
C LYS A 65 1.66 -12.88 -12.35
N TYR A 66 2.41 -11.78 -12.24
CA TYR A 66 2.27 -10.64 -13.16
C TYR A 66 3.64 -10.30 -13.75
N PRO A 67 4.15 -11.15 -14.64
CA PRO A 67 5.52 -10.95 -15.13
C PRO A 67 5.70 -9.72 -16.01
N ASP A 68 4.61 -9.18 -16.57
CA ASP A 68 4.73 -8.02 -17.43
C ASP A 68 4.68 -6.71 -16.68
N VAL A 69 4.42 -6.74 -15.37
CA VAL A 69 4.34 -5.52 -14.58
C VAL A 69 5.76 -5.07 -14.26
N GLN A 70 6.05 -3.80 -14.52
CA GLN A 70 7.38 -3.26 -14.27
C GLN A 70 7.51 -2.61 -12.91
N GLN A 71 6.40 -2.27 -12.27
CA GLN A 71 6.43 -1.64 -10.96
C GLN A 71 6.94 -2.63 -9.94
N LYS A 72 7.98 -2.25 -9.19
CA LYS A 72 8.61 -3.15 -8.23
C LYS A 72 7.72 -3.42 -7.04
N TRP A 73 7.10 -2.38 -6.49
CA TRP A 73 6.34 -2.50 -5.26
C TRP A 73 4.86 -2.58 -5.58
N ARG A 74 4.14 -3.34 -4.75
CA ARG A 74 2.68 -3.46 -4.91
C ARG A 74 2.02 -2.09 -4.88
N PHE A 75 2.47 -1.23 -3.96
CA PHE A 75 2.03 0.16 -3.88
C PHE A 75 3.26 1.04 -3.87
N GLU A 76 3.29 2.06 -4.71
CA GLU A 76 4.41 2.99 -4.77
C GLU A 76 3.93 4.39 -4.45
N LEU A 77 4.67 5.06 -3.58
CA LEU A 77 4.35 6.45 -3.24
C LEU A 77 4.61 7.33 -4.44
N VAL A 78 3.58 8.05 -4.88
CA VAL A 78 3.72 8.93 -6.03
C VAL A 78 3.55 10.40 -5.65
N ASP A 79 2.98 10.69 -4.47
CA ASP A 79 2.80 12.07 -4.05
C ASP A 79 2.57 12.09 -2.55
N GLU A 80 2.86 13.24 -1.95
CA GLU A 80 2.62 13.45 -0.52
C GLU A 80 1.81 14.70 -0.36
N VAL A 81 0.78 14.58 0.47
CA VAL A 81 -0.11 15.72 0.73
C VAL A 81 0.25 16.36 2.04
#